data_6135d55b87d6173c6138e6670b30d87d
#
_entry.id   6135d55b87d6173c6138e6670b30d87d
#
_cell.length_a   1.000
_cell.length_b   1.000
_cell.length_c   1.000
_cell.angle_alpha   90.00
_cell.angle_beta   90.00
_cell.angle_gamma   90.00
#
_symmetry.space_group_name_H-M   'P 1'
#
loop_
_entity.id
_entity.type
_entity.pdbx_description
1 polymer ?
#
loop_
_entity_poly.entity_id
_entity_poly.type
_entity_poly.pdbx_seq_one_letter_code
_entity_poly.pdbx_strand_id
1 'polypeptide(L)'
;MDNEQSPHFRLCNDLFRWEGVAYQPYKQDHEAPFKDISRQTLFHEDALNCELRYFEMSANGYSTLERHEHSHAVMILRGHGQCLVGEEVRDLKPFDLVTIPAWAWHQFHASAGEAFGFLCMVNVTRDRPSLPAADDLARLRDTTAVAAFLDRVAQSEPAQC
;
A
#
# COMPACT_ATOMS: atom_id res chain seq x y z
N MET A 1 28.11 14.88 23.51
CA MET A 1 28.38 14.94 22.06
C MET A 1 27.03 15.13 21.40
N ASP A 2 26.76 16.36 21.04
CA ASP A 2 25.50 16.75 20.45
C ASP A 2 25.44 16.15 19.03
N ASN A 3 24.62 15.13 18.87
CA ASN A 3 24.28 14.60 17.55
C ASN A 3 23.26 15.57 16.94
N GLU A 4 23.70 16.78 16.61
CA GLU A 4 22.93 17.68 15.76
C GLU A 4 22.80 17.02 14.39
N GLN A 5 21.73 16.25 14.21
CA GLN A 5 21.32 15.82 12.88
C GLN A 5 21.01 17.09 12.08
N SER A 6 21.89 17.40 11.14
CA SER A 6 21.64 18.48 10.19
C SER A 6 20.34 18.22 9.46
N PRO A 7 19.51 19.24 9.19
CA PRO A 7 18.28 19.05 8.43
C PRO A 7 18.59 18.46 7.05
N HIS A 8 17.83 17.45 6.68
CA HIS A 8 17.94 16.80 5.38
C HIS A 8 16.76 17.17 4.50
N PHE A 9 17.06 17.73 3.33
CA PHE A 9 16.07 17.98 2.30
C PHE A 9 16.15 16.84 1.27
N ARG A 10 14.99 16.29 0.94
CA ARG A 10 14.84 15.25 -0.09
C ARG A 10 13.84 15.72 -1.12
N LEU A 11 14.33 16.36 -2.16
CA LEU A 11 13.49 16.89 -3.22
C LEU A 11 12.93 15.74 -4.06
N CYS A 12 11.66 15.85 -4.40
CA CYS A 12 10.96 14.90 -5.27
C CYS A 12 11.00 15.41 -6.71
N ASN A 13 11.33 14.55 -7.66
CA ASN A 13 11.24 14.85 -9.08
C ASN A 13 9.86 14.48 -9.67
N ASP A 14 9.64 14.80 -10.95
CA ASP A 14 8.39 14.56 -11.67
C ASP A 14 8.01 13.06 -11.81
N LEU A 15 8.97 12.16 -11.55
CA LEU A 15 8.75 10.72 -11.55
C LEU A 15 8.47 10.15 -10.16
N PHE A 16 8.19 11.01 -9.17
CA PHE A 16 8.00 10.61 -7.77
C PHE A 16 9.18 9.80 -7.22
N ARG A 17 10.39 10.33 -7.45
CA ARG A 17 11.65 9.82 -6.89
C ARG A 17 12.27 10.89 -6.02
N TRP A 18 12.60 10.53 -4.78
CA TRP A 18 13.22 11.42 -3.80
C TRP A 18 14.72 11.29 -3.80
N GLU A 19 15.43 12.43 -3.74
CA GLU A 19 16.88 12.48 -3.67
C GLU A 19 17.43 11.64 -2.53
N GLY A 20 18.45 10.83 -2.81
CA GLY A 20 19.11 9.99 -1.81
C GLY A 20 18.27 8.83 -1.27
N VAL A 21 17.10 8.56 -1.84
CA VAL A 21 16.22 7.47 -1.42
C VAL A 21 16.27 6.32 -2.42
N ALA A 22 16.54 5.12 -1.91
CA ALA A 22 16.55 3.92 -2.74
C ALA A 22 15.14 3.59 -3.27
N TYR A 23 15.06 3.38 -4.58
CA TYR A 23 13.87 2.84 -5.24
C TYR A 23 13.96 1.31 -5.24
N GLN A 24 13.00 0.65 -4.63
CA GLN A 24 13.02 -0.80 -4.47
C GLN A 24 11.70 -1.43 -4.94
N PRO A 25 11.74 -2.58 -5.64
CA PRO A 25 10.55 -3.42 -5.78
C PRO A 25 10.01 -3.79 -4.38
N TYR A 26 8.71 -3.73 -4.22
CA TYR A 26 8.07 -4.10 -2.95
C TYR A 26 7.80 -5.61 -2.93
N LYS A 27 8.29 -6.28 -1.87
CA LYS A 27 8.21 -7.74 -1.68
C LYS A 27 8.76 -8.55 -2.88
N GLN A 28 9.95 -9.06 -2.74
CA GLN A 28 10.52 -10.02 -3.71
C GLN A 28 10.13 -11.47 -3.39
N ASP A 29 9.44 -11.71 -2.26
CA ASP A 29 9.05 -13.04 -1.84
C ASP A 29 7.78 -13.48 -2.56
N HIS A 30 7.86 -14.60 -3.26
CA HIS A 30 6.82 -15.19 -4.08
C HIS A 30 5.59 -15.74 -3.31
N GLU A 31 5.48 -15.45 -2.01
CA GLU A 31 4.48 -16.05 -1.13
C GLU A 31 3.14 -15.30 -1.05
N ALA A 32 3.05 -14.08 -1.56
CA ALA A 32 1.81 -13.29 -1.47
C ALA A 32 1.45 -12.65 -2.80
N PRO A 33 0.18 -12.71 -3.24
CA PRO A 33 -0.24 -12.13 -4.51
C PRO A 33 -0.18 -10.59 -4.44
N PHE A 34 0.67 -10.01 -5.24
CA PHE A 34 0.78 -8.57 -5.51
C PHE A 34 1.30 -8.37 -6.94
N LYS A 35 1.12 -7.18 -7.48
CA LYS A 35 1.56 -6.88 -8.84
C LYS A 35 2.11 -5.46 -8.96
N ASP A 36 3.31 -5.37 -9.52
CA ASP A 36 3.92 -4.12 -10.02
C ASP A 36 3.95 -2.98 -8.98
N ILE A 37 4.45 -3.26 -7.77
CA ILE A 37 4.58 -2.29 -6.68
C ILE A 37 6.05 -1.99 -6.42
N SER A 38 6.34 -0.72 -6.21
CA SER A 38 7.63 -0.23 -5.72
C SER A 38 7.48 0.47 -4.37
N ARG A 39 8.59 0.58 -3.65
CA ARG A 39 8.69 1.25 -2.35
C ARG A 39 9.90 2.18 -2.27
N GLN A 40 9.70 3.31 -1.64
CA GLN A 40 10.75 4.24 -1.21
C GLN A 40 10.51 4.58 0.26
N THR A 41 11.50 4.34 1.15
CA THR A 41 11.42 4.74 2.56
C THR A 41 11.93 6.16 2.69
N LEU A 42 11.01 7.11 2.93
CA LEU A 42 11.30 8.54 2.95
C LEU A 42 11.79 9.02 4.31
N PHE A 43 11.28 8.42 5.38
CA PHE A 43 11.63 8.75 6.75
C PHE A 43 11.57 7.50 7.62
N HIS A 44 12.51 7.40 8.56
CA HIS A 44 12.58 6.33 9.54
C HIS A 44 13.16 6.90 10.83
N GLU A 45 12.45 6.74 11.94
CA GLU A 45 12.87 7.23 13.25
C GLU A 45 12.46 6.26 14.36
N ASP A 46 13.45 5.57 14.92
CA ASP A 46 13.22 4.59 15.98
C ASP A 46 12.63 5.21 17.26
N ALA A 47 13.09 6.41 17.64
CA ALA A 47 12.62 7.09 18.83
C ALA A 47 11.12 7.47 18.74
N LEU A 48 10.62 7.72 17.53
CA LEU A 48 9.20 7.96 17.25
C LEU A 48 8.44 6.68 16.94
N ASN A 49 9.13 5.56 16.79
CA ASN A 49 8.56 4.30 16.27
C ASN A 49 7.77 4.53 14.98
N CYS A 50 8.29 5.37 14.08
CA CYS A 50 7.58 5.85 12.89
C CYS A 50 8.41 5.67 11.62
N GLU A 51 7.76 5.19 10.57
CA GLU A 51 8.30 5.09 9.23
C GLU A 51 7.31 5.68 8.22
N LEU A 52 7.79 6.57 7.35
CA LEU A 52 7.03 7.11 6.23
C LEU A 52 7.58 6.53 4.93
N ARG A 53 6.72 5.88 4.17
CA ARG A 53 7.07 5.22 2.91
C ARG A 53 6.20 5.75 1.78
N TYR A 54 6.77 5.81 0.58
CA TYR A 54 6.01 5.98 -0.64
C TYR A 54 5.94 4.66 -1.39
N PHE A 55 4.74 4.27 -1.75
CA PHE A 55 4.46 3.13 -2.62
C PHE A 55 3.89 3.62 -3.94
N GLU A 56 4.26 2.95 -5.01
CA GLU A 56 3.71 3.19 -6.34
C GLU A 56 3.38 1.88 -7.03
N MET A 57 2.18 1.80 -7.57
CA MET A 57 1.71 0.71 -8.41
C MET A 57 1.63 1.17 -9.86
N SER A 58 2.07 0.34 -10.79
CA SER A 58 1.76 0.54 -12.20
C SER A 58 0.26 0.37 -12.46
N ALA A 59 -0.22 0.81 -13.63
CA ALA A 59 -1.60 0.62 -14.05
C ALA A 59 -2.05 -0.85 -13.86
N ASN A 60 -3.23 -1.05 -13.29
CA ASN A 60 -3.76 -2.36 -12.88
C ASN A 60 -2.91 -3.13 -11.85
N GLY A 61 -1.93 -2.48 -11.23
CA GLY A 61 -1.19 -3.05 -10.11
C GLY A 61 -2.06 -3.17 -8.86
N TYR A 62 -1.72 -4.09 -7.96
CA TYR A 62 -2.45 -4.28 -6.71
C TYR A 62 -1.53 -4.71 -5.58
N SER A 63 -1.90 -4.36 -4.34
CA SER A 63 -1.23 -4.83 -3.15
C SER A 63 -1.75 -6.20 -2.71
N THR A 64 -1.07 -6.83 -1.79
CA THR A 64 -1.57 -8.05 -1.12
C THR A 64 -2.86 -7.73 -0.36
N LEU A 65 -3.85 -8.63 -0.42
CA LEU A 65 -4.97 -8.63 0.51
C LEU A 65 -4.48 -9.19 1.84
N GLU A 66 -4.37 -8.34 2.84
CA GLU A 66 -3.77 -8.70 4.12
C GLU A 66 -4.42 -7.97 5.30
N ARG A 67 -4.19 -8.46 6.51
CA ARG A 67 -4.48 -7.78 7.77
C ARG A 67 -3.35 -7.99 8.77
N HIS A 68 -3.20 -7.06 9.70
CA HIS A 68 -2.17 -7.10 10.76
C HIS A 68 -2.55 -6.21 11.93
N GLU A 69 -1.81 -6.31 13.03
CA GLU A 69 -2.09 -5.56 14.26
C GLU A 69 -1.81 -4.07 14.13
N HIS A 70 -0.72 -3.69 13.45
CA HIS A 70 -0.36 -2.29 13.32
C HIS A 70 -1.31 -1.53 12.38
N SER A 71 -1.65 -0.29 12.75
CA SER A 71 -2.47 0.60 11.91
C SER A 71 -1.64 1.35 10.89
N HIS A 72 -2.28 1.83 9.82
CA HIS A 72 -1.67 2.72 8.83
C HIS A 72 -2.45 4.01 8.67
N ALA A 73 -1.75 5.09 8.32
CA ALA A 73 -2.34 6.25 7.67
C ALA A 73 -1.78 6.36 6.25
N VAL A 74 -2.65 6.40 5.26
CA VAL A 74 -2.29 6.41 3.83
C VAL A 74 -2.86 7.65 3.17
N MET A 75 -2.00 8.45 2.52
CA MET A 75 -2.41 9.61 1.74
C MET A 75 -2.05 9.40 0.27
N ILE A 76 -3.04 9.52 -0.60
CA ILE A 76 -2.84 9.40 -2.05
C ILE A 76 -2.09 10.64 -2.55
N LEU A 77 -1.03 10.46 -3.33
CA LEU A 77 -0.27 11.53 -3.95
C LEU A 77 -0.40 11.57 -5.47
N ARG A 78 -0.62 10.43 -6.10
CA ARG A 78 -0.57 10.31 -7.56
C ARG A 78 -1.63 9.34 -8.07
N GLY A 79 -2.27 9.72 -9.19
CA GLY A 79 -3.17 8.85 -9.93
C GLY A 79 -4.46 8.51 -9.18
N HIS A 80 -5.16 7.51 -9.69
CA HIS A 80 -6.44 7.05 -9.16
C HIS A 80 -6.40 5.54 -8.92
N GLY A 81 -7.18 5.08 -7.95
CA GLY A 81 -7.28 3.68 -7.62
C GLY A 81 -8.45 3.40 -6.72
N GLN A 82 -8.53 2.17 -6.25
CA GLN A 82 -9.52 1.73 -5.26
C GLN A 82 -8.82 1.17 -4.04
N CYS A 83 -9.46 1.29 -2.90
CA CYS A 83 -9.03 0.66 -1.66
C CYS A 83 -10.19 -0.09 -1.02
N LEU A 84 -9.92 -1.34 -0.63
CA LEU A 84 -10.73 -2.11 0.29
C LEU A 84 -10.18 -1.90 1.70
N VAL A 85 -11.04 -1.52 2.66
CA VAL A 85 -10.75 -1.54 4.10
C VAL A 85 -11.96 -2.14 4.82
N GLY A 86 -11.76 -3.28 5.48
CA GLY A 86 -12.85 -4.04 6.09
C GLY A 86 -13.86 -4.52 5.06
N GLU A 87 -15.05 -3.95 5.07
CA GLU A 87 -16.13 -4.27 4.13
C GLU A 87 -16.45 -3.11 3.16
N GLU A 88 -15.67 -2.03 3.24
CA GLU A 88 -15.85 -0.85 2.40
C GLU A 88 -14.85 -0.81 1.26
N VAL A 89 -15.34 -0.49 0.07
CA VAL A 89 -14.52 -0.18 -1.11
C VAL A 89 -14.77 1.26 -1.52
N ARG A 90 -13.69 2.02 -1.73
CA ARG A 90 -13.74 3.43 -2.15
C ARG A 90 -12.83 3.69 -3.32
N ASP A 91 -13.30 4.54 -4.24
CA ASP A 91 -12.45 5.17 -5.23
C ASP A 91 -11.63 6.26 -4.57
N LEU A 92 -10.35 6.34 -4.91
CA LEU A 92 -9.39 7.26 -4.32
C LEU A 92 -8.70 8.10 -5.39
N LYS A 93 -8.41 9.34 -5.03
CA LYS A 93 -7.70 10.35 -5.83
C LYS A 93 -6.66 11.08 -4.98
N PRO A 94 -5.76 11.87 -5.58
CA PRO A 94 -4.76 12.65 -4.84
C PRO A 94 -5.37 13.47 -3.69
N PHE A 95 -4.68 13.42 -2.55
CA PHE A 95 -5.00 14.03 -1.25
C PHE A 95 -6.12 13.35 -0.45
N ASP A 96 -6.72 12.28 -0.94
CA ASP A 96 -7.60 11.46 -0.11
C ASP A 96 -6.76 10.74 0.97
N LEU A 97 -7.30 10.69 2.17
CA LEU A 97 -6.69 10.05 3.34
C LEU A 97 -7.47 8.79 3.70
N VAL A 98 -6.74 7.68 3.86
CA VAL A 98 -7.29 6.40 4.31
C VAL A 98 -6.64 6.02 5.63
N THR A 99 -7.43 5.73 6.65
CA THR A 99 -6.96 5.09 7.88
C THR A 99 -7.28 3.60 7.81
N ILE A 100 -6.27 2.76 8.00
CA ILE A 100 -6.43 1.31 8.07
C ILE A 100 -6.26 0.90 9.53
N PRO A 101 -7.36 0.55 10.23
CA PRO A 101 -7.31 0.11 11.61
C PRO A 101 -6.61 -1.24 11.76
N ALA A 102 -6.19 -1.54 13.00
CA ALA A 102 -5.68 -2.86 13.34
C ALA A 102 -6.68 -3.97 12.96
N TRP A 103 -6.15 -5.03 12.37
CA TRP A 103 -6.88 -6.23 11.94
C TRP A 103 -7.95 -6.04 10.85
N ALA A 104 -8.08 -4.85 10.27
CA ALA A 104 -8.94 -4.66 9.10
C ALA A 104 -8.30 -5.29 7.85
N TRP A 105 -9.05 -6.11 7.12
CA TRP A 105 -8.66 -6.56 5.79
C TRP A 105 -8.51 -5.35 4.89
N HIS A 106 -7.41 -5.27 4.14
CA HIS A 106 -7.18 -4.15 3.25
C HIS A 106 -6.39 -4.55 2.01
N GLN A 107 -6.68 -3.86 0.92
CA GLN A 107 -5.99 -4.03 -0.36
C GLN A 107 -6.15 -2.77 -1.22
N PHE A 108 -5.12 -2.39 -1.94
CA PHE A 108 -5.14 -1.32 -2.94
C PHE A 108 -5.09 -1.89 -4.35
N HIS A 109 -5.77 -1.22 -5.27
CA HIS A 109 -5.77 -1.55 -6.69
C HIS A 109 -5.70 -0.28 -7.52
N ALA A 110 -4.68 -0.17 -8.39
CA ALA A 110 -4.50 0.95 -9.31
C ALA A 110 -5.52 0.91 -10.45
N SER A 111 -6.01 2.05 -10.87
CA SER A 111 -6.83 2.17 -12.08
C SER A 111 -6.06 1.78 -13.34
N ALA A 112 -6.78 1.45 -14.41
CA ALA A 112 -6.18 1.22 -15.71
C ALA A 112 -5.61 2.52 -16.29
N GLY A 113 -4.44 2.44 -16.93
CA GLY A 113 -3.88 3.53 -17.73
C GLY A 113 -2.98 4.51 -16.99
N GLU A 114 -2.88 4.47 -15.66
CA GLU A 114 -2.00 5.37 -14.90
C GLU A 114 -1.39 4.70 -13.67
N ALA A 115 -0.25 5.24 -13.23
CA ALA A 115 0.37 4.84 -11.97
C ALA A 115 -0.43 5.39 -10.77
N PHE A 116 -0.53 4.61 -9.70
CA PHE A 116 -1.19 4.97 -8.45
C PHE A 116 -0.18 4.98 -7.32
N GLY A 117 0.06 6.15 -6.73
CA GLY A 117 1.09 6.35 -5.72
C GLY A 117 0.56 6.98 -4.44
N PHE A 118 1.06 6.50 -3.29
CA PHE A 118 0.62 6.96 -1.98
C PHE A 118 1.72 6.93 -0.92
N LEU A 119 1.61 7.85 0.03
CA LEU A 119 2.37 7.81 1.28
C LEU A 119 1.70 6.84 2.25
N CYS A 120 2.51 6.10 3.00
CA CYS A 120 2.06 5.23 4.08
C CYS A 120 2.90 5.51 5.33
N MET A 121 2.26 5.97 6.39
CA MET A 121 2.84 6.11 7.71
C MET A 121 2.50 4.90 8.56
N VAL A 122 3.51 4.32 9.20
CA VAL A 122 3.38 3.06 9.95
C VAL A 122 4.44 2.99 11.05
N ASN A 123 4.24 2.11 12.04
CA ASN A 123 5.24 1.82 13.06
C ASN A 123 6.50 1.19 12.45
N VAL A 124 7.67 1.46 13.06
CA VAL A 124 8.92 0.76 12.75
C VAL A 124 8.81 -0.71 13.16
N THR A 125 8.42 -0.98 14.41
CA THR A 125 8.17 -2.34 14.90
C THR A 125 6.79 -2.81 14.44
N ARG A 126 6.75 -3.86 13.65
CA ARG A 126 5.52 -4.38 13.03
C ARG A 126 5.40 -5.89 13.18
N ASP A 127 4.17 -6.37 13.33
CA ASP A 127 3.82 -7.78 13.20
C ASP A 127 3.86 -8.24 11.74
N ARG A 128 3.90 -9.55 11.54
CA ARG A 128 3.83 -10.15 10.21
C ARG A 128 2.37 -10.14 9.73
N PRO A 129 2.09 -9.66 8.49
CA PRO A 129 0.75 -9.72 7.93
C PRO A 129 0.19 -11.14 7.83
N SER A 130 -1.11 -11.26 8.07
CA SER A 130 -1.89 -12.47 7.85
C SER A 130 -2.59 -12.42 6.50
N LEU A 131 -2.55 -13.52 5.76
CA LEU A 131 -3.26 -13.69 4.50
C LEU A 131 -4.64 -14.31 4.75
N PRO A 132 -5.65 -14.04 3.88
CA PRO A 132 -6.98 -14.61 4.05
C PRO A 132 -6.98 -16.11 3.77
N ALA A 133 -7.66 -16.87 4.64
CA ALA A 133 -8.05 -18.26 4.38
C ALA A 133 -9.31 -18.28 3.48
N ALA A 134 -9.69 -19.46 3.01
CA ALA A 134 -10.87 -19.63 2.16
C ALA A 134 -12.17 -19.09 2.82
N ASP A 135 -12.33 -19.31 4.13
CA ASP A 135 -13.46 -18.82 4.89
C ASP A 135 -13.46 -17.29 5.04
N ASP A 136 -12.28 -16.66 5.14
CA ASP A 136 -12.16 -15.21 5.18
C ASP A 136 -12.59 -14.60 3.84
N LEU A 137 -12.11 -15.18 2.73
CA LEU A 137 -12.51 -14.76 1.38
C LEU A 137 -14.02 -14.94 1.14
N ALA A 138 -14.61 -16.04 1.61
CA ALA A 138 -16.03 -16.26 1.50
C ALA A 138 -16.83 -15.16 2.22
N ARG A 139 -16.47 -14.84 3.47
CA ARG A 139 -17.11 -13.75 4.26
C ARG A 139 -16.94 -12.37 3.62
N LEU A 140 -15.74 -12.06 3.14
CA LEU A 140 -15.49 -10.79 2.44
C LEU A 140 -16.39 -10.64 1.20
N ARG A 141 -16.67 -11.73 0.50
CA ARG A 141 -17.51 -11.75 -0.69
C ARG A 141 -19.02 -11.66 -0.39
N ASP A 142 -19.45 -11.75 0.88
CA ASP A 142 -20.85 -11.51 1.25
C ASP A 142 -21.29 -10.07 0.95
N THR A 143 -20.34 -9.13 0.93
CA THR A 143 -20.57 -7.75 0.50
C THR A 143 -20.34 -7.62 -1.01
N THR A 144 -21.39 -7.24 -1.76
CA THR A 144 -21.36 -7.14 -3.23
C THR A 144 -20.22 -6.24 -3.75
N ALA A 145 -19.98 -5.10 -3.10
CA ALA A 145 -18.92 -4.17 -3.50
C ALA A 145 -17.52 -4.78 -3.33
N VAL A 146 -17.31 -5.55 -2.25
CA VAL A 146 -16.05 -6.25 -1.98
C VAL A 146 -15.86 -7.40 -2.99
N ALA A 147 -16.91 -8.19 -3.25
CA ALA A 147 -16.83 -9.25 -4.26
C ALA A 147 -16.43 -8.68 -5.63
N ALA A 148 -17.06 -7.59 -6.06
CA ALA A 148 -16.73 -6.93 -7.33
C ALA A 148 -15.29 -6.36 -7.36
N PHE A 149 -14.80 -5.83 -6.23
CA PHE A 149 -13.41 -5.38 -6.11
C PHE A 149 -12.43 -6.54 -6.25
N LEU A 150 -12.63 -7.63 -5.53
CA LEU A 150 -11.77 -8.81 -5.58
C LEU A 150 -11.76 -9.45 -6.97
N ASP A 151 -12.89 -9.44 -7.69
CA ASP A 151 -12.97 -9.94 -9.05
C ASP A 151 -12.16 -9.06 -10.03
N ARG A 152 -12.17 -7.73 -9.87
CA ARG A 152 -11.31 -6.83 -10.66
C ARG A 152 -9.83 -7.08 -10.42
N VAL A 153 -9.43 -7.29 -9.17
CA VAL A 153 -8.03 -7.63 -8.83
C VAL A 153 -7.64 -8.94 -9.51
N ALA A 154 -8.47 -9.98 -9.42
CA ALA A 154 -8.22 -11.28 -10.04
C ALA A 154 -8.08 -11.18 -11.58
N GLN A 155 -8.86 -10.31 -12.24
CA GLN A 155 -8.74 -10.04 -13.68
C GLN A 155 -7.44 -9.32 -14.07
N SER A 156 -6.79 -8.66 -13.10
CA SER A 156 -5.51 -7.98 -13.31
C SER A 156 -4.31 -8.93 -13.16
N GLU A 157 -4.52 -10.15 -12.69
CA GLU A 157 -3.48 -11.17 -12.61
C GLU A 157 -3.04 -11.60 -14.04
N PRO A 158 -1.72 -11.79 -14.28
CA PRO A 158 -1.27 -12.35 -15.54
C PRO A 158 -1.86 -13.75 -15.72
N ALA A 159 -2.36 -14.04 -16.93
CA ALA A 159 -2.84 -15.38 -17.24
C ALA A 159 -1.73 -16.40 -16.90
N GLN A 160 -2.05 -17.34 -16.03
CA GLN A 160 -1.14 -18.45 -15.74
C GLN A 160 -0.97 -19.26 -17.02
N CYS A 161 0.24 -19.23 -17.62
CA CYS A 161 0.62 -20.10 -18.74
C CYS A 161 0.96 -21.50 -18.22
#